data_bbbc844d0fea4e9bfa08ae0dd2d03657
#
_entry.id   bbbc844d0fea4e9bfa08ae0dd2d03657
#
_cell.length_a   1.000
_cell.length_b   1.000
_cell.length_c   1.000
_cell.angle_alpha   90.00
_cell.angle_beta   90.00
_cell.angle_gamma   90.00
#
_symmetry.space_group_name_H-M   'P 1'
#
loop_
_entity.id
_entity.type
_entity.pdbx_description
1 polymer ?
#
loop_
_entity_poly.entity_id
_entity_poly.type
_entity_poly.pdbx_seq_one_letter_code
_entity_poly.pdbx_strand_id
1 'polypeptide(L)'
;TKDNVTMMIDTVIYFQITDPKLYTYGVENPMNAIENLSATSLRNIIGELDLDGTLTSRDVINTRMRSILDEATDPWGIKVNRVEVKNIIPPESIQEAMEKQMRAERERRESILIAEGQKQSAILVAEGKKASVILEAEGQKESAIRKAEGEAEAILALQKATAEGLAMIKAVGMDDAVLKLRGLETFEKVADGQAT
;
A
#
# COMPACT_ATOMS: atom_id res chain seq x y z
N THR A 1 -28.09 -27.36 2.48
CA THR A 1 -27.10 -26.75 3.39
C THR A 1 -27.64 -26.71 4.80
N LYS A 2 -26.75 -26.45 5.77
CA LYS A 2 -27.11 -26.23 7.17
C LYS A 2 -28.12 -25.08 7.35
N ASP A 3 -28.03 -24.07 6.50
CA ASP A 3 -28.91 -22.90 6.46
C ASP A 3 -30.25 -23.15 5.76
N ASN A 4 -30.56 -24.43 5.51
CA ASN A 4 -31.81 -24.87 4.85
C ASN A 4 -32.00 -24.32 3.41
N VAL A 5 -30.93 -24.03 2.72
CA VAL A 5 -30.92 -23.62 1.31
C VAL A 5 -30.71 -24.84 0.42
N THR A 6 -31.62 -25.03 -0.55
CA THR A 6 -31.50 -26.09 -1.57
C THR A 6 -30.63 -25.54 -2.71
N MET A 7 -29.63 -26.31 -3.13
CA MET A 7 -28.70 -25.93 -4.21
C MET A 7 -28.66 -27.01 -5.29
N MET A 8 -28.42 -26.58 -6.50
CA MET A 8 -28.07 -27.49 -7.60
C MET A 8 -26.53 -27.57 -7.69
N ILE A 9 -25.98 -28.79 -7.62
CA ILE A 9 -24.56 -29.02 -7.64
C ILE A 9 -24.22 -30.10 -8.66
N ASP A 10 -23.36 -29.75 -9.62
CA ASP A 10 -22.82 -30.67 -10.61
C ASP A 10 -21.45 -31.17 -10.17
N THR A 11 -21.24 -32.47 -10.27
CA THR A 11 -19.97 -33.11 -9.93
C THR A 11 -19.45 -33.95 -11.09
N VAL A 12 -18.13 -33.99 -11.24
CA VAL A 12 -17.41 -34.85 -12.19
C VAL A 12 -16.52 -35.79 -11.42
N ILE A 13 -16.63 -37.09 -11.72
CA ILE A 13 -15.87 -38.14 -11.06
C ILE A 13 -14.95 -38.77 -12.08
N TYR A 14 -13.64 -38.75 -11.82
CA TYR A 14 -12.61 -39.43 -12.62
C TYR A 14 -12.22 -40.69 -11.91
N PHE A 15 -12.51 -41.82 -12.54
CA PHE A 15 -12.21 -43.14 -12.00
C PHE A 15 -11.53 -44.05 -13.04
N GLN A 16 -10.88 -45.09 -12.58
CA GLN A 16 -10.32 -46.12 -13.40
C GLN A 16 -10.77 -47.51 -12.91
N ILE A 17 -10.91 -48.45 -13.82
CA ILE A 17 -11.22 -49.84 -13.49
C ILE A 17 -9.91 -50.54 -13.19
N THR A 18 -9.75 -51.01 -11.94
CA THR A 18 -8.57 -51.74 -11.48
C THR A 18 -8.72 -53.24 -11.64
N ASP A 19 -9.91 -53.80 -11.41
CA ASP A 19 -10.23 -55.20 -11.61
C ASP A 19 -11.51 -55.33 -12.47
N PRO A 20 -11.40 -55.73 -13.75
CA PRO A 20 -12.54 -55.90 -14.65
C PRO A 20 -13.51 -57.00 -14.18
N LYS A 21 -13.03 -58.00 -13.43
CA LYS A 21 -13.88 -59.08 -12.93
C LYS A 21 -14.80 -58.56 -11.82
N LEU A 22 -14.25 -57.85 -10.86
CA LEU A 22 -15.04 -57.20 -9.79
C LEU A 22 -15.98 -56.15 -10.35
N TYR A 23 -15.54 -55.39 -11.36
CA TYR A 23 -16.39 -54.42 -12.04
C TYR A 23 -17.63 -55.07 -12.70
N THR A 24 -17.47 -56.23 -13.32
CA THR A 24 -18.54 -56.89 -14.05
C THR A 24 -19.47 -57.70 -13.15
N TYR A 25 -18.94 -58.34 -12.11
CA TYR A 25 -19.70 -59.26 -11.26
C TYR A 25 -19.89 -58.77 -9.83
N GLY A 26 -19.21 -57.73 -9.41
CA GLY A 26 -19.30 -57.20 -8.04
C GLY A 26 -20.56 -56.35 -7.76
N VAL A 27 -21.08 -55.71 -8.80
CA VAL A 27 -22.31 -54.89 -8.69
C VAL A 27 -23.08 -54.93 -10.01
N GLU A 28 -24.41 -54.94 -9.95
CA GLU A 28 -25.28 -55.05 -11.13
C GLU A 28 -25.12 -53.92 -12.13
N ASN A 29 -25.01 -52.68 -11.64
CA ASN A 29 -24.77 -51.51 -12.49
C ASN A 29 -23.81 -50.54 -11.80
N PRO A 30 -22.47 -50.66 -12.05
CA PRO A 30 -21.47 -49.84 -11.38
C PRO A 30 -21.65 -48.33 -11.58
N MET A 31 -22.09 -47.89 -12.76
CA MET A 31 -22.29 -46.49 -13.08
C MET A 31 -23.41 -45.87 -12.24
N ASN A 32 -24.58 -46.52 -12.22
CA ASN A 32 -25.69 -46.07 -11.37
C ASN A 32 -25.35 -46.11 -9.88
N ALA A 33 -24.57 -47.11 -9.46
CA ALA A 33 -24.14 -47.19 -8.07
C ALA A 33 -23.25 -46.03 -7.66
N ILE A 34 -22.26 -45.67 -8.49
CA ILE A 34 -21.38 -44.51 -8.27
C ILE A 34 -22.19 -43.23 -8.28
N GLU A 35 -23.12 -43.05 -9.21
CA GLU A 35 -23.96 -41.89 -9.33
C GLU A 35 -24.83 -41.67 -8.05
N ASN A 36 -25.54 -42.71 -7.61
CA ASN A 36 -26.34 -42.68 -6.40
C ASN A 36 -25.52 -42.45 -5.13
N LEU A 37 -24.36 -43.12 -5.05
CA LEU A 37 -23.42 -42.94 -3.93
C LEU A 37 -22.88 -41.54 -3.88
N SER A 38 -22.50 -40.96 -5.03
CA SER A 38 -21.99 -39.61 -5.12
C SER A 38 -23.06 -38.58 -4.71
N ALA A 39 -24.30 -38.73 -5.18
CA ALA A 39 -25.39 -37.85 -4.82
C ALA A 39 -25.72 -37.89 -3.32
N THR A 40 -25.67 -39.08 -2.72
CA THR A 40 -25.92 -39.26 -1.28
C THR A 40 -24.78 -38.69 -0.44
N SER A 41 -23.54 -39.01 -0.80
CA SER A 41 -22.34 -38.50 -0.10
C SER A 41 -22.23 -36.98 -0.20
N LEU A 42 -22.49 -36.41 -1.39
CA LEU A 42 -22.52 -34.97 -1.59
C LEU A 42 -23.59 -34.32 -0.70
N ARG A 43 -24.80 -34.90 -0.65
CA ARG A 43 -25.88 -34.40 0.22
C ARG A 43 -25.48 -34.34 1.68
N ASN A 44 -24.78 -35.36 2.17
CA ASN A 44 -24.33 -35.43 3.56
C ASN A 44 -23.27 -34.36 3.84
N ILE A 45 -22.24 -34.22 2.96
CA ILE A 45 -21.16 -33.23 3.11
C ILE A 45 -21.72 -31.81 3.07
N ILE A 46 -22.60 -31.52 2.11
CA ILE A 46 -23.21 -30.19 1.96
C ILE A 46 -24.19 -29.88 3.12
N GLY A 47 -24.83 -30.92 3.67
CA GLY A 47 -25.71 -30.77 4.84
C GLY A 47 -24.98 -30.30 6.11
N GLU A 48 -23.69 -30.54 6.22
CA GLU A 48 -22.85 -30.08 7.32
C GLU A 48 -22.35 -28.62 7.13
N LEU A 49 -22.36 -28.11 5.91
CA LEU A 49 -21.86 -26.80 5.55
C LEU A 49 -22.98 -25.76 5.43
N ASP A 50 -22.65 -24.53 5.75
CA ASP A 50 -23.48 -23.37 5.42
C ASP A 50 -23.32 -22.98 3.94
N LEU A 51 -24.11 -22.04 3.46
CA LEU A 51 -24.10 -21.60 2.07
C LEU A 51 -22.72 -21.05 1.65
N ASP A 52 -22.17 -20.13 2.45
CA ASP A 52 -20.88 -19.50 2.16
C ASP A 52 -19.71 -20.51 2.23
N GLY A 53 -19.76 -21.42 3.21
CA GLY A 53 -18.80 -22.52 3.33
C GLY A 53 -18.84 -23.45 2.13
N THR A 54 -20.02 -23.75 1.61
CA THR A 54 -20.18 -24.59 0.41
C THR A 54 -19.59 -23.94 -0.83
N LEU A 55 -19.75 -22.63 -1.00
CA LEU A 55 -19.21 -21.89 -2.15
C LEU A 55 -17.70 -21.72 -2.10
N THR A 56 -17.13 -21.59 -0.90
CA THR A 56 -15.71 -21.28 -0.70
C THR A 56 -14.83 -22.53 -0.49
N SER A 57 -15.40 -23.63 0.03
CA SER A 57 -14.62 -24.81 0.46
C SER A 57 -14.66 -25.96 -0.54
N ARG A 58 -14.63 -25.69 -1.84
CA ARG A 58 -14.68 -26.72 -2.90
C ARG A 58 -13.61 -27.79 -2.73
N ASP A 59 -12.39 -27.44 -2.36
CA ASP A 59 -11.27 -28.38 -2.18
C ASP A 59 -11.52 -29.35 -1.05
N VAL A 60 -12.16 -28.90 0.03
CA VAL A 60 -12.55 -29.77 1.16
C VAL A 60 -13.63 -30.75 0.74
N ILE A 61 -14.64 -30.26 -0.01
CA ILE A 61 -15.72 -31.10 -0.55
C ILE A 61 -15.13 -32.14 -1.49
N ASN A 62 -14.31 -31.77 -2.45
CA ASN A 62 -13.65 -32.64 -3.42
C ASN A 62 -12.84 -33.76 -2.71
N THR A 63 -12.06 -33.39 -1.70
CA THR A 63 -11.21 -34.32 -0.94
C THR A 63 -12.06 -35.30 -0.14
N ARG A 64 -13.10 -34.84 0.57
CA ARG A 64 -14.00 -35.71 1.33
C ARG A 64 -14.80 -36.65 0.42
N MET A 65 -15.33 -36.12 -0.69
CA MET A 65 -16.04 -36.89 -1.69
C MET A 65 -15.14 -38.00 -2.25
N ARG A 66 -13.90 -37.66 -2.64
CA ARG A 66 -12.95 -38.65 -3.16
C ARG A 66 -12.69 -39.76 -2.16
N SER A 67 -12.45 -39.44 -0.89
CA SER A 67 -12.19 -40.44 0.14
C SER A 67 -13.35 -41.40 0.34
N ILE A 68 -14.57 -40.88 0.44
CA ILE A 68 -15.78 -41.69 0.64
C ILE A 68 -16.06 -42.58 -0.58
N LEU A 69 -15.92 -42.00 -1.78
CA LEU A 69 -16.20 -42.75 -3.01
C LEU A 69 -15.12 -43.84 -3.24
N ASP A 70 -13.85 -43.53 -3.05
CA ASP A 70 -12.72 -44.48 -3.25
C ASP A 70 -12.89 -45.69 -2.30
N GLU A 71 -13.17 -45.45 -1.01
CA GLU A 71 -13.40 -46.51 -0.03
C GLU A 71 -14.62 -47.40 -0.40
N ALA A 72 -15.70 -46.78 -0.84
CA ALA A 72 -16.94 -47.51 -1.17
C ALA A 72 -16.87 -48.25 -2.50
N THR A 73 -16.04 -47.80 -3.47
CA THR A 73 -15.94 -48.42 -4.81
C THR A 73 -14.80 -49.45 -4.96
N ASP A 74 -13.87 -49.48 -3.99
CA ASP A 74 -12.76 -50.43 -3.97
C ASP A 74 -13.23 -51.91 -4.08
N PRO A 75 -14.30 -52.36 -3.36
CA PRO A 75 -14.86 -53.72 -3.52
C PRO A 75 -15.41 -54.03 -4.92
N TRP A 76 -15.72 -52.99 -5.70
CA TRP A 76 -16.22 -53.12 -7.08
C TRP A 76 -15.11 -53.09 -8.13
N GLY A 77 -13.84 -53.08 -7.71
CA GLY A 77 -12.71 -52.97 -8.59
C GLY A 77 -12.59 -51.63 -9.32
N ILE A 78 -13.10 -50.58 -8.70
CA ILE A 78 -13.08 -49.22 -9.24
C ILE A 78 -12.27 -48.33 -8.30
N LYS A 79 -11.31 -47.60 -8.85
CA LYS A 79 -10.52 -46.64 -8.11
C LYS A 79 -10.88 -45.23 -8.51
N VAL A 80 -11.30 -44.39 -7.54
CA VAL A 80 -11.64 -42.99 -7.76
C VAL A 80 -10.38 -42.16 -7.63
N ASN A 81 -9.90 -41.63 -8.75
CA ASN A 81 -8.69 -40.81 -8.80
C ASN A 81 -8.94 -39.39 -8.36
N ARG A 82 -10.04 -38.80 -8.85
CA ARG A 82 -10.39 -37.35 -8.62
C ARG A 82 -11.89 -37.16 -8.66
N VAL A 83 -12.34 -36.27 -7.78
CA VAL A 83 -13.71 -35.74 -7.77
C VAL A 83 -13.64 -34.23 -7.82
N GLU A 84 -14.43 -33.64 -8.69
CA GLU A 84 -14.51 -32.19 -8.83
C GLU A 84 -15.95 -31.70 -8.81
N VAL A 85 -16.20 -30.71 -8.00
CA VAL A 85 -17.44 -29.93 -8.04
C VAL A 85 -17.31 -28.88 -9.16
N LYS A 86 -18.15 -29.04 -10.18
CA LYS A 86 -18.16 -28.18 -11.37
C LYS A 86 -18.90 -26.88 -11.09
N ASN A 87 -20.21 -26.96 -10.82
CA ASN A 87 -21.07 -25.81 -10.60
C ASN A 87 -21.80 -25.97 -9.27
N ILE A 88 -21.94 -24.87 -8.56
CA ILE A 88 -22.76 -24.74 -7.36
C ILE A 88 -23.70 -23.57 -7.62
N ILE A 89 -25.00 -23.85 -7.82
CA ILE A 89 -25.99 -22.87 -8.20
C ILE A 89 -27.03 -22.78 -7.09
N PRO A 90 -27.03 -21.71 -6.28
CA PRO A 90 -28.09 -21.45 -5.31
C PRO A 90 -29.40 -21.02 -6.03
N PRO A 91 -30.52 -21.01 -5.35
CA PRO A 91 -31.77 -20.47 -5.89
C PRO A 91 -31.61 -18.99 -6.27
N GLU A 92 -32.32 -18.58 -7.31
CA GLU A 92 -32.23 -17.23 -7.89
C GLU A 92 -32.49 -16.12 -6.85
N SER A 93 -33.49 -16.33 -5.97
CA SER A 93 -33.79 -15.37 -4.88
C SER A 93 -32.63 -15.15 -3.90
N ILE A 94 -31.86 -16.21 -3.63
CA ILE A 94 -30.68 -16.14 -2.76
C ILE A 94 -29.51 -15.48 -3.51
N GLN A 95 -29.34 -15.82 -4.78
CA GLN A 95 -28.30 -15.21 -5.62
C GLN A 95 -28.49 -13.69 -5.72
N GLU A 96 -29.72 -13.23 -5.99
CA GLU A 96 -30.03 -11.79 -6.01
C GLU A 96 -29.76 -11.09 -4.67
N ALA A 97 -30.11 -11.75 -3.56
CA ALA A 97 -29.86 -11.20 -2.22
C ALA A 97 -28.35 -11.08 -1.93
N MET A 98 -27.56 -12.11 -2.30
CA MET A 98 -26.11 -12.10 -2.17
C MET A 98 -25.46 -11.04 -3.05
N GLU A 99 -25.92 -10.87 -4.30
CA GLU A 99 -25.43 -9.82 -5.18
C GLU A 99 -25.66 -8.42 -4.62
N LYS A 100 -26.85 -8.17 -4.09
CA LYS A 100 -27.20 -6.90 -3.44
C LYS A 100 -26.33 -6.65 -2.20
N GLN A 101 -26.14 -7.66 -1.37
CA GLN A 101 -25.28 -7.58 -0.18
C GLN A 101 -23.83 -7.30 -0.56
N MET A 102 -23.30 -8.04 -1.53
CA MET A 102 -21.92 -7.86 -2.01
C MET A 102 -21.69 -6.48 -2.64
N ARG A 103 -22.68 -5.95 -3.37
CA ARG A 103 -22.63 -4.60 -3.93
C ARG A 103 -22.57 -3.56 -2.81
N ALA A 104 -23.48 -3.64 -1.83
CA ALA A 104 -23.51 -2.71 -0.70
C ALA A 104 -22.19 -2.75 0.12
N GLU A 105 -21.65 -3.94 0.34
CA GLU A 105 -20.36 -4.07 1.05
C GLU A 105 -19.19 -3.51 0.26
N ARG A 106 -19.18 -3.66 -1.07
CA ARG A 106 -18.15 -3.03 -1.93
C ARG A 106 -18.25 -1.51 -1.92
N GLU A 107 -19.46 -0.96 -2.05
CA GLU A 107 -19.71 0.49 -1.99
C GLU A 107 -19.30 1.07 -0.63
N ARG A 108 -19.61 0.35 0.46
CA ARG A 108 -19.17 0.75 1.80
C ARG A 108 -17.66 0.78 1.93
N ARG A 109 -16.97 -0.28 1.48
CA ARG A 109 -15.48 -0.34 1.50
C ARG A 109 -14.86 0.73 0.63
N GLU A 110 -15.41 0.97 -0.55
CA GLU A 110 -14.97 2.03 -1.45
C GLU A 110 -15.05 3.40 -0.76
N SER A 111 -16.21 3.72 -0.16
CA SER A 111 -16.41 4.99 0.56
C SER A 111 -15.42 5.17 1.72
N ILE A 112 -15.12 4.11 2.47
CA ILE A 112 -14.15 4.15 3.56
C ILE A 112 -12.74 4.42 3.01
N LEU A 113 -12.31 3.68 1.97
CA LEU A 113 -11.00 3.84 1.36
C LEU A 113 -10.79 5.24 0.75
N ILE A 114 -11.83 5.78 0.11
CA ILE A 114 -11.79 7.16 -0.42
C ILE A 114 -11.64 8.17 0.73
N ALA A 115 -12.42 8.03 1.81
CA ALA A 115 -12.33 8.93 2.95
C ALA A 115 -10.97 8.85 3.67
N GLU A 116 -10.44 7.65 3.85
CA GLU A 116 -9.09 7.44 4.40
C GLU A 116 -8.00 8.03 3.51
N GLY A 117 -8.11 7.83 2.19
CA GLY A 117 -7.19 8.41 1.21
C GLY A 117 -7.20 9.94 1.21
N GLN A 118 -8.39 10.55 1.29
CA GLN A 118 -8.55 12.01 1.40
C GLN A 118 -7.94 12.55 2.70
N LYS A 119 -8.21 11.87 3.84
CA LYS A 119 -7.62 12.22 5.12
C LYS A 119 -6.09 12.18 5.08
N GLN A 120 -5.55 11.08 4.57
CA GLN A 120 -4.10 10.91 4.49
C GLN A 120 -3.45 11.93 3.56
N SER A 121 -4.07 12.20 2.41
CA SER A 121 -3.64 13.24 1.48
C SER A 121 -3.64 14.63 2.13
N ALA A 122 -4.70 14.99 2.86
CA ALA A 122 -4.79 16.27 3.55
C ALA A 122 -3.71 16.41 4.64
N ILE A 123 -3.42 15.36 5.39
CA ILE A 123 -2.35 15.34 6.40
C ILE A 123 -0.99 15.58 5.73
N LEU A 124 -0.65 14.81 4.68
CA LEU A 124 0.62 14.93 3.97
C LEU A 124 0.81 16.32 3.34
N VAL A 125 -0.25 16.90 2.77
CA VAL A 125 -0.22 18.27 2.24
C VAL A 125 0.03 19.29 3.35
N ALA A 126 -0.62 19.14 4.51
CA ALA A 126 -0.43 20.04 5.64
C ALA A 126 0.98 19.95 6.24
N GLU A 127 1.50 18.72 6.38
CA GLU A 127 2.87 18.47 6.83
C GLU A 127 3.91 19.02 5.84
N GLY A 128 3.70 18.84 4.54
CA GLY A 128 4.53 19.40 3.49
C GLY A 128 4.56 20.93 3.51
N LYS A 129 3.41 21.58 3.68
CA LYS A 129 3.34 23.04 3.84
C LYS A 129 4.06 23.51 5.09
N LYS A 130 3.86 22.84 6.23
CA LYS A 130 4.57 23.15 7.47
C LYS A 130 6.09 23.05 7.30
N ALA A 131 6.56 21.93 6.71
CA ALA A 131 7.99 21.74 6.46
C ALA A 131 8.57 22.80 5.53
N SER A 132 7.86 23.17 4.47
CA SER A 132 8.26 24.22 3.53
C SER A 132 8.42 25.58 4.22
N VAL A 133 7.44 25.98 5.04
CA VAL A 133 7.50 27.28 5.78
C VAL A 133 8.64 27.29 6.79
N ILE A 134 8.90 26.19 7.48
CA ILE A 134 10.03 26.08 8.42
C ILE A 134 11.37 26.22 7.69
N LEU A 135 11.57 25.48 6.60
CA LEU A 135 12.79 25.54 5.80
C LEU A 135 13.03 26.93 5.19
N GLU A 136 11.97 27.59 4.73
CA GLU A 136 12.04 28.96 4.22
C GLU A 136 12.47 29.95 5.30
N ALA A 137 11.87 29.86 6.51
CA ALA A 137 12.21 30.72 7.65
C ALA A 137 13.65 30.46 8.13
N GLU A 138 14.10 29.22 8.18
CA GLU A 138 15.49 28.85 8.50
C GLU A 138 16.48 29.39 7.46
N GLY A 139 16.15 29.24 6.17
CA GLY A 139 16.95 29.80 5.09
C GLY A 139 17.07 31.31 5.12
N GLN A 140 15.99 32.03 5.42
CA GLN A 140 15.98 33.48 5.61
C GLN A 140 16.85 33.89 6.81
N LYS A 141 16.72 33.20 7.95
CA LYS A 141 17.54 33.45 9.15
C LYS A 141 19.03 33.24 8.85
N GLU A 142 19.39 32.13 8.22
CA GLU A 142 20.80 31.84 7.89
C GLU A 142 21.36 32.85 6.90
N SER A 143 20.59 33.25 5.89
CA SER A 143 20.95 34.30 4.94
C SER A 143 21.19 35.62 5.62
N ALA A 144 20.33 36.02 6.56
CA ALA A 144 20.48 37.28 7.33
C ALA A 144 21.72 37.25 8.23
N ILE A 145 21.98 36.11 8.90
CA ILE A 145 23.18 35.98 9.74
C ILE A 145 24.46 36.07 8.87
N ARG A 146 24.53 35.34 7.77
CA ARG A 146 25.70 35.39 6.87
C ARG A 146 25.95 36.78 6.27
N LYS A 147 24.88 37.51 5.95
CA LYS A 147 24.99 38.90 5.49
C LYS A 147 25.58 39.82 6.59
N ALA A 148 25.04 39.72 7.81
CA ALA A 148 25.53 40.51 8.94
C ALA A 148 26.98 40.18 9.31
N GLU A 149 27.36 38.91 9.28
CA GLU A 149 28.75 38.46 9.49
C GLU A 149 29.68 39.05 8.41
N GLY A 150 29.29 38.95 7.13
CA GLY A 150 30.06 39.51 6.02
C GLY A 150 30.22 41.05 6.11
N GLU A 151 29.16 41.76 6.49
CA GLU A 151 29.24 43.19 6.72
C GLU A 151 30.14 43.55 7.91
N ALA A 152 30.06 42.80 9.00
CA ALA A 152 30.94 42.98 10.15
C ALA A 152 32.45 42.72 9.81
N GLU A 153 32.74 41.65 9.05
CA GLU A 153 34.07 41.34 8.58
C GLU A 153 34.61 42.46 7.63
N ALA A 154 33.78 42.92 6.71
CA ALA A 154 34.13 44.03 5.81
C ALA A 154 34.44 45.32 6.58
N ILE A 155 33.63 45.69 7.59
CA ILE A 155 33.89 46.84 8.44
C ILE A 155 35.19 46.66 9.23
N LEU A 156 35.43 45.48 9.81
CA LEU A 156 36.67 45.20 10.54
C LEU A 156 37.89 45.27 9.63
N ALA A 157 37.81 44.74 8.41
CA ALA A 157 38.91 44.86 7.43
C ALA A 157 39.21 46.29 7.05
N LEU A 158 38.16 47.10 6.84
CA LEU A 158 38.27 48.53 6.55
C LEU A 158 38.90 49.31 7.71
N GLN A 159 38.47 49.04 8.95
CA GLN A 159 39.02 49.64 10.15
C GLN A 159 40.49 49.28 10.38
N LYS A 160 40.87 48.00 10.14
CA LYS A 160 42.26 47.58 10.20
C LYS A 160 43.13 48.28 9.15
N ALA A 161 42.67 48.33 7.90
CA ALA A 161 43.40 48.99 6.83
C ALA A 161 43.57 50.47 7.09
N THR A 162 42.55 51.16 7.64
CA THR A 162 42.62 52.57 8.02
C THR A 162 43.57 52.77 9.21
N ALA A 163 43.57 51.92 10.21
CA ALA A 163 44.47 51.95 11.35
C ALA A 163 45.93 51.73 10.95
N GLU A 164 46.18 50.76 10.05
CA GLU A 164 47.51 50.50 9.49
C GLU A 164 48.01 51.69 8.65
N GLY A 165 47.13 52.29 7.82
CA GLY A 165 47.42 53.49 7.07
C GLY A 165 47.78 54.68 7.97
N LEU A 166 47.04 54.88 9.06
CA LEU A 166 47.35 55.91 10.05
C LEU A 166 48.65 55.65 10.82
N ALA A 167 48.93 54.39 11.14
CA ALA A 167 50.19 53.98 11.77
C ALA A 167 51.40 54.23 10.86
N MET A 168 51.27 53.94 9.57
CA MET A 168 52.30 54.24 8.58
C MET A 168 52.56 55.74 8.44
N ILE A 169 51.54 56.56 8.40
CA ILE A 169 51.62 58.02 8.35
C ILE A 169 52.34 58.54 9.61
N LYS A 170 52.01 58.01 10.78
CA LYS A 170 52.64 58.35 12.05
C LYS A 170 54.13 57.96 12.09
N ALA A 171 54.52 56.85 11.48
CA ALA A 171 55.90 56.38 11.44
C ALA A 171 56.84 57.23 10.53
N VAL A 172 56.24 57.85 9.50
CA VAL A 172 57.03 58.77 8.57
C VAL A 172 57.25 60.14 9.18
N GLY A 173 56.71 60.48 10.29
CA GLY A 173 56.82 61.79 10.93
C GLY A 173 55.78 62.75 10.41
N MET A 174 54.94 63.32 11.34
CA MET A 174 53.93 64.30 10.99
C MET A 174 54.57 65.66 10.63
N ASP A 175 54.74 65.88 9.34
CA ASP A 175 55.05 67.20 8.85
C ASP A 175 53.76 67.97 8.55
N ASP A 176 53.78 69.31 8.76
CA ASP A 176 52.63 70.19 8.59
C ASP A 176 52.00 70.10 7.17
N ALA A 177 52.85 69.70 6.18
CA ALA A 177 52.48 69.40 4.79
C ALA A 177 51.51 68.18 4.64
N VAL A 178 51.73 67.10 5.44
CA VAL A 178 50.94 65.89 5.40
C VAL A 178 49.56 66.10 6.02
N LEU A 179 49.48 66.94 7.08
CA LEU A 179 48.21 67.34 7.68
C LEU A 179 47.34 68.18 6.73
N LYS A 180 47.97 69.07 5.97
CA LYS A 180 47.26 69.89 4.97
C LYS A 180 46.79 69.02 3.79
N LEU A 181 47.56 68.03 3.32
CA LEU A 181 47.17 67.12 2.26
C LEU A 181 45.97 66.23 2.70
N ARG A 182 45.98 65.74 3.93
CA ARG A 182 44.88 64.95 4.49
C ARG A 182 43.60 65.77 4.68
N GLY A 183 43.77 67.04 5.05
CA GLY A 183 42.66 68.02 5.12
C GLY A 183 42.00 68.21 3.75
N LEU A 184 42.80 68.33 2.69
CA LEU A 184 42.31 68.46 1.32
C LEU A 184 41.62 67.19 0.83
N GLU A 185 42.17 65.97 1.12
CA GLU A 185 41.50 64.71 0.79
C GLU A 185 40.15 64.49 1.51
N THR A 186 40.06 64.96 2.76
CA THR A 186 38.77 64.89 3.50
C THR A 186 37.80 65.90 2.94
N PHE A 187 38.22 67.07 2.51
CA PHE A 187 37.39 68.08 1.82
C PHE A 187 36.87 67.59 0.46
N GLU A 188 37.73 66.90 -0.31
CA GLU A 188 37.36 66.28 -1.57
C GLU A 188 36.26 65.20 -1.38
N LYS A 189 36.43 64.32 -0.39
CA LYS A 189 35.41 63.29 -0.03
C LYS A 189 34.09 63.90 0.44
N VAL A 190 34.14 65.02 1.15
CA VAL A 190 32.93 65.73 1.56
C VAL A 190 32.25 66.43 0.37
N ALA A 191 33.06 66.96 -0.58
CA ALA A 191 32.56 67.61 -1.78
C ALA A 191 31.92 66.60 -2.76
N ASP A 192 32.44 65.36 -2.83
CA ASP A 192 31.92 64.25 -3.65
C ASP A 192 30.70 63.55 -3.01
N GLY A 193 30.17 64.02 -1.87
CA GLY A 193 28.98 63.49 -1.22
C GLY A 193 29.17 62.09 -0.58
N GLN A 194 30.41 61.62 -0.39
CA GLN A 194 30.74 60.32 0.26
C GLN A 194 31.07 60.48 1.76
N ALA A 195 30.67 61.59 2.38
CA ALA A 195 30.81 61.80 3.81
C ALA A 195 29.61 61.22 4.55
N THR A 196 29.62 59.93 4.87
CA THR A 196 28.89 59.30 5.94
C THR A 196 29.78 58.38 6.72
#